data_68c0c8c1cb8ff64c4805f7a4f7dce626
#
_entry.id   68c0c8c1cb8ff64c4805f7a4f7dce626
#
_cell.length_a   1.000
_cell.length_b   1.000
_cell.length_c   1.000
_cell.angle_alpha   90.00
_cell.angle_beta   90.00
_cell.angle_gamma   90.00
#
_symmetry.space_group_name_H-M   'P 1'
#
loop_
_entity.id
_entity.type
_entity.pdbx_description
1 polymer ?
#
loop_
_entity_poly.entity_id
_entity_poly.type
_entity_poly.pdbx_seq_one_letter_code
_entity_poly.pdbx_strand_id
1 'polypeptide(L)'
;MAKYGLYKTFPDLWLQECPAEWEAVKIKYLFSERSEKGYPNEPLLVSSQNIGVVPKEVFGNRTVEASKDLHLLKLVQIGDFVISLRSFQGGLEYAYYRGIISPAYTILVPGEKIDGGYFRYLAKSVRFIELLQMCVTGIREGQNIDYMKLKNHLIPVPSLEEQKKIAQYLDWQVSKINRLIEAKKKEIVRLTELKKTVVNEAVTHGLNPNVPMKFSGVEWLGNIPAHWTTIKLRQILHPFSEKNHPELPLLSVVREQGVIIRNVEDKESNHNFIPDDLSGYKMVKKGQFAMNKMKAWQGSYGISNYTGIVSPAYFIFDVDFENLEYFHYAIRSKVYVNFFAQASDGIRVGQWDLSINKMKEIPFIVPPEDEQNAIVEYIPVAFAKYDEAITTLTEEVDILHELRNKLISDVVTGQIDVRDIEVPDFEYVEETEDESDDDSDEDGVTVDEEV
;
A
#
# COMPACT_ATOMS: atom_id res chain seq x y z
N MET A 1 -21.57 24.61 -10.16
CA MET A 1 -20.61 25.56 -9.57
C MET A 1 -20.51 26.79 -10.46
N ALA A 2 -20.26 27.97 -9.92
CA ALA A 2 -20.15 29.19 -10.71
C ALA A 2 -18.92 29.16 -11.62
N LYS A 3 -19.01 29.88 -12.74
CA LYS A 3 -17.88 30.10 -13.67
C LYS A 3 -17.50 31.57 -13.64
N TYR A 4 -16.27 31.87 -14.00
CA TYR A 4 -15.83 33.26 -14.20
C TYR A 4 -16.58 33.91 -15.35
N GLY A 5 -16.78 35.20 -15.29
CA GLY A 5 -17.55 35.94 -16.31
C GLY A 5 -16.89 35.96 -17.68
N LEU A 6 -15.56 35.96 -17.78
CA LEU A 6 -14.79 35.99 -18.99
C LEU A 6 -13.55 35.12 -18.90
N TYR A 7 -13.22 34.44 -20.01
CA TYR A 7 -12.00 33.64 -20.16
C TYR A 7 -11.13 34.23 -21.31
N LYS A 8 -9.84 33.96 -21.21
CA LYS A 8 -8.87 34.22 -22.27
C LYS A 8 -8.07 32.98 -22.59
N THR A 9 -7.62 32.84 -23.83
CA THR A 9 -6.69 31.78 -24.22
C THR A 9 -5.41 31.91 -23.42
N PHE A 10 -5.00 30.80 -22.79
CA PHE A 10 -3.75 30.77 -22.06
C PHE A 10 -2.56 30.68 -23.02
N PRO A 11 -1.52 31.49 -22.84
CA PRO A 11 -0.43 31.58 -23.81
C PRO A 11 0.64 30.49 -23.65
N ASP A 12 0.29 29.34 -23.12
CA ASP A 12 1.15 28.16 -22.99
C ASP A 12 0.34 26.88 -23.24
N LEU A 13 0.95 25.86 -23.86
CA LEU A 13 0.25 24.69 -24.41
C LEU A 13 -0.40 23.75 -23.40
N TRP A 14 0.07 23.74 -22.15
CA TRP A 14 -0.41 22.84 -21.12
C TRP A 14 -1.79 23.23 -20.55
N LEU A 15 -2.19 24.48 -20.73
CA LEU A 15 -3.49 24.98 -20.32
C LEU A 15 -4.16 25.71 -21.50
N GLN A 16 -5.44 25.43 -21.78
CA GLN A 16 -6.15 26.01 -22.92
C GLN A 16 -6.61 27.44 -22.64
N GLU A 17 -7.23 27.65 -21.50
CA GLU A 17 -7.82 28.93 -21.11
C GLU A 17 -7.75 29.15 -19.60
N CYS A 18 -7.80 30.41 -19.19
CA CYS A 18 -7.91 30.81 -17.78
C CYS A 18 -8.82 32.04 -17.68
N PRO A 19 -9.30 32.40 -16.45
CA PRO A 19 -10.03 33.66 -16.26
C PRO A 19 -9.29 34.86 -16.82
N ALA A 20 -10.02 35.77 -17.48
CA ALA A 20 -9.42 36.92 -18.14
C ALA A 20 -8.64 37.83 -17.17
N GLU A 21 -9.05 37.86 -15.92
CA GLU A 21 -8.44 38.65 -14.85
C GLU A 21 -7.11 38.07 -14.34
N TRP A 22 -6.83 36.77 -14.56
CA TRP A 22 -5.62 36.12 -14.06
C TRP A 22 -4.40 36.49 -14.91
N GLU A 23 -3.25 36.70 -14.29
CA GLU A 23 -2.00 36.88 -14.97
C GLU A 23 -1.43 35.54 -15.44
N ALA A 24 -0.70 35.55 -16.57
CA ALA A 24 0.13 34.43 -17.01
C ALA A 24 1.60 34.80 -16.77
N VAL A 25 2.23 34.17 -15.77
CA VAL A 25 3.57 34.57 -15.33
C VAL A 25 4.53 33.39 -15.45
N LYS A 26 5.76 33.63 -15.94
CA LYS A 26 6.78 32.57 -16.00
C LYS A 26 7.23 32.16 -14.62
N ILE A 27 7.39 30.85 -14.42
CA ILE A 27 7.80 30.24 -13.15
C ILE A 27 9.07 30.91 -12.57
N LYS A 28 10.05 31.24 -13.41
CA LYS A 28 11.29 31.93 -12.98
C LYS A 28 11.10 33.31 -12.34
N TYR A 29 9.95 33.95 -12.54
CA TYR A 29 9.62 35.24 -11.91
C TYR A 29 8.82 35.09 -10.63
N LEU A 30 8.35 33.87 -10.32
CA LEU A 30 7.57 33.54 -9.16
C LEU A 30 8.39 32.80 -8.10
N PHE A 31 9.44 32.12 -8.53
CA PHE A 31 10.27 31.30 -7.64
C PHE A 31 11.75 31.61 -7.83
N SER A 32 12.48 31.53 -6.72
CA SER A 32 13.94 31.48 -6.70
C SER A 32 14.42 30.09 -6.30
N GLU A 33 15.64 29.71 -6.73
CA GLU A 33 16.22 28.41 -6.38
C GLU A 33 17.03 28.53 -5.08
N ARG A 34 16.81 27.63 -4.12
CA ARG A 34 17.62 27.48 -2.92
C ARG A 34 18.68 26.39 -3.14
N SER A 35 19.93 26.69 -2.88
CA SER A 35 21.04 25.73 -2.96
C SER A 35 21.97 25.79 -1.74
N GLU A 36 21.44 26.28 -0.62
CA GLU A 36 22.17 26.38 0.65
C GLU A 36 22.55 25.00 1.19
N LYS A 37 23.78 24.88 1.71
CA LYS A 37 24.37 23.64 2.26
C LYS A 37 25.09 23.94 3.57
N GLY A 38 25.59 22.90 4.24
CA GLY A 38 26.39 23.08 5.47
C GLY A 38 25.57 23.04 6.76
N TYR A 39 24.44 22.35 6.75
CA TYR A 39 23.54 22.19 7.91
C TYR A 39 23.45 20.73 8.38
N PRO A 40 24.54 20.05 8.76
CA PRO A 40 24.55 18.61 9.05
C PRO A 40 23.73 18.20 10.28
N ASN A 41 23.34 19.16 11.12
CA ASN A 41 22.54 18.93 12.34
C ASN A 41 21.05 19.08 12.12
N GLU A 42 20.59 19.48 10.93
CA GLU A 42 19.18 19.56 10.60
C GLU A 42 18.62 18.15 10.32
N PRO A 43 17.32 17.90 10.56
CA PRO A 43 16.70 16.61 10.30
C PRO A 43 16.77 16.24 8.82
N LEU A 44 16.99 14.95 8.54
CA LEU A 44 16.96 14.43 7.19
C LEU A 44 15.50 14.34 6.70
N LEU A 45 15.23 14.97 5.56
CA LEU A 45 13.92 14.96 4.92
C LEU A 45 13.88 13.99 3.75
N VAL A 46 12.68 13.47 3.51
CA VAL A 46 12.32 12.70 2.32
C VAL A 46 11.21 13.43 1.55
N SER A 47 11.19 13.25 0.24
CA SER A 47 10.15 13.80 -0.63
C SER A 47 9.20 12.65 -1.01
N SER A 48 8.00 12.68 -0.45
CA SER A 48 6.93 11.73 -0.73
C SER A 48 5.87 12.38 -1.62
N GLN A 49 5.37 11.63 -2.60
CA GLN A 49 4.33 12.13 -3.50
C GLN A 49 2.99 12.34 -2.77
N ASN A 50 2.75 11.63 -1.68
CA ASN A 50 1.47 11.64 -0.97
C ASN A 50 1.45 12.65 0.19
N ILE A 51 2.53 12.72 0.98
CA ILE A 51 2.59 13.52 2.21
C ILE A 51 3.54 14.73 2.14
N GLY A 52 4.12 14.98 0.95
CA GLY A 52 5.03 16.11 0.73
C GLY A 52 6.45 15.87 1.26
N VAL A 53 7.13 16.95 1.67
CA VAL A 53 8.50 16.88 2.21
C VAL A 53 8.43 16.81 3.73
N VAL A 54 8.77 15.62 4.28
CA VAL A 54 8.62 15.31 5.70
C VAL A 54 9.90 14.70 6.29
N PRO A 55 10.08 14.72 7.63
CA PRO A 55 11.18 14.01 8.29
C PRO A 55 11.15 12.51 7.99
N LYS A 56 12.34 11.91 7.86
CA LYS A 56 12.50 10.49 7.59
C LYS A 56 11.79 9.60 8.62
N GLU A 57 11.79 10.02 9.88
CA GLU A 57 11.13 9.30 10.97
C GLU A 57 9.60 9.20 10.78
N VAL A 58 9.00 10.19 10.14
CA VAL A 58 7.56 10.22 9.82
C VAL A 58 7.26 9.30 8.64
N PHE A 59 8.19 9.19 7.69
CA PHE A 59 8.03 8.37 6.48
C PHE A 59 8.26 6.86 6.72
N GLY A 60 8.91 6.48 7.84
CA GLY A 60 9.26 5.09 8.16
C GLY A 60 10.61 4.64 7.59
N ASN A 61 11.05 3.42 7.93
CA ASN A 61 12.41 2.91 7.73
C ASN A 61 12.81 2.54 6.28
N ARG A 62 12.03 2.89 5.27
CA ARG A 62 12.19 2.40 3.87
C ARG A 62 13.17 3.18 2.99
N THR A 63 13.90 4.16 3.51
CA THR A 63 14.81 4.98 2.70
C THR A 63 16.28 4.71 3.00
N VAL A 64 17.12 4.68 1.92
CA VAL A 64 18.58 4.53 2.00
C VAL A 64 19.16 5.57 2.96
N GLU A 65 19.96 5.14 3.93
CA GLU A 65 20.61 6.01 4.89
C GLU A 65 21.69 6.86 4.21
N ALA A 66 21.49 8.17 4.14
CA ALA A 66 22.59 9.10 4.02
C ALA A 66 23.26 9.22 5.39
N SER A 67 24.16 8.29 5.73
CA SER A 67 24.91 8.32 7.00
C SER A 67 26.21 9.11 6.90
N LYS A 68 26.61 9.51 5.68
CA LYS A 68 27.88 10.23 5.40
C LYS A 68 27.56 11.50 4.61
N ASP A 69 28.42 12.50 4.81
CA ASP A 69 28.42 13.74 4.00
C ASP A 69 27.15 14.61 4.12
N LEU A 70 26.48 14.62 5.27
CA LEU A 70 25.27 15.41 5.53
C LEU A 70 25.46 16.91 5.23
N HIS A 71 26.70 17.43 5.33
CA HIS A 71 27.02 18.82 5.01
C HIS A 71 26.90 19.16 3.52
N LEU A 72 26.81 18.14 2.63
CA LEU A 72 26.60 18.33 1.19
C LEU A 72 25.12 18.39 0.81
N LEU A 73 24.21 18.01 1.71
CA LEU A 73 22.78 18.06 1.48
C LEU A 73 22.29 19.51 1.45
N LYS A 74 21.21 19.75 0.69
CA LYS A 74 20.59 21.07 0.54
C LYS A 74 19.60 21.35 1.67
N LEU A 75 19.62 22.56 2.19
CA LEU A 75 18.63 23.04 3.16
C LEU A 75 17.28 23.25 2.47
N VAL A 76 16.23 22.77 3.13
CA VAL A 76 14.82 23.03 2.82
C VAL A 76 14.21 23.79 3.98
N GLN A 77 13.40 24.80 3.70
CA GLN A 77 12.63 25.54 4.70
C GLN A 77 11.13 25.27 4.52
N ILE A 78 10.37 25.49 5.60
CA ILE A 78 8.92 25.40 5.52
C ILE A 78 8.41 26.37 4.44
N GLY A 79 7.55 25.89 3.56
CA GLY A 79 7.02 26.66 2.44
C GLY A 79 7.77 26.52 1.12
N ASP A 80 8.95 25.90 1.12
CA ASP A 80 9.66 25.58 -0.10
C ASP A 80 8.94 24.47 -0.90
N PHE A 81 9.19 24.42 -2.21
CA PHE A 81 8.74 23.32 -3.07
C PHE A 81 9.92 22.53 -3.57
N VAL A 82 9.78 21.21 -3.59
CA VAL A 82 10.87 20.31 -4.01
C VAL A 82 10.51 19.59 -5.30
N ILE A 83 11.40 19.70 -6.29
CA ILE A 83 11.39 18.87 -7.50
C ILE A 83 12.29 17.67 -7.23
N SER A 84 11.70 16.51 -6.99
CA SER A 84 12.39 15.23 -6.82
C SER A 84 12.58 14.52 -8.17
N LEU A 85 13.28 13.39 -8.16
CA LEU A 85 13.53 12.58 -9.36
C LEU A 85 12.24 12.02 -9.99
N ARG A 86 11.14 11.93 -9.24
CA ARG A 86 9.85 11.39 -9.70
C ARG A 86 8.72 12.42 -9.75
N SER A 87 9.01 13.71 -9.59
CA SER A 87 7.98 14.76 -9.59
C SER A 87 7.18 14.84 -10.90
N PHE A 88 7.68 14.27 -12.00
CA PHE A 88 6.93 14.16 -13.25
C PHE A 88 5.74 13.17 -13.20
N GLN A 89 5.66 12.34 -12.15
CA GLN A 89 4.57 11.39 -11.90
C GLN A 89 3.51 11.96 -10.95
N GLY A 90 3.93 12.68 -9.92
CA GLY A 90 3.05 13.10 -8.82
C GLY A 90 3.06 14.59 -8.49
N GLY A 91 3.72 15.44 -9.31
CA GLY A 91 3.81 16.88 -9.04
C GLY A 91 4.99 17.27 -8.15
N LEU A 92 5.01 18.55 -7.74
CA LEU A 92 6.03 19.08 -6.83
C LEU A 92 5.57 18.90 -5.38
N GLU A 93 6.55 18.65 -4.50
CA GLU A 93 6.28 18.42 -3.08
C GLU A 93 6.43 19.71 -2.27
N TYR A 94 5.44 20.01 -1.45
CA TYR A 94 5.47 21.13 -0.51
C TYR A 94 6.19 20.73 0.78
N ALA A 95 7.04 21.62 1.29
CA ALA A 95 7.81 21.37 2.51
C ALA A 95 7.05 21.85 3.76
N TYR A 96 6.60 20.91 4.57
CA TYR A 96 5.97 21.17 5.86
C TYR A 96 6.98 21.31 7.00
N TYR A 97 8.23 20.86 6.78
CA TYR A 97 9.28 20.83 7.78
C TYR A 97 10.57 21.46 7.24
N ARG A 98 11.34 22.03 8.16
CA ARG A 98 12.70 22.46 7.89
C ARG A 98 13.65 21.27 8.07
N GLY A 99 14.65 21.13 7.18
CA GLY A 99 15.65 20.07 7.25
C GLY A 99 16.55 20.05 6.03
N ILE A 100 17.22 18.92 5.82
CA ILE A 100 18.15 18.72 4.71
C ILE A 100 17.72 17.58 3.82
N ILE A 101 17.93 17.74 2.49
CA ILE A 101 17.50 16.78 1.47
C ILE A 101 18.58 16.56 0.41
N SER A 102 18.40 15.53 -0.42
CA SER A 102 19.33 15.17 -1.51
C SER A 102 19.77 16.38 -2.35
N PRO A 103 21.06 16.53 -2.66
CA PRO A 103 21.56 17.60 -3.52
C PRO A 103 21.09 17.47 -4.97
N ALA A 104 20.60 16.30 -5.39
CA ALA A 104 20.04 16.06 -6.71
C ALA A 104 18.68 16.76 -6.93
N TYR A 105 18.00 17.15 -5.86
CA TYR A 105 16.68 17.79 -5.95
C TYR A 105 16.82 19.30 -6.16
N THR A 106 15.85 19.89 -6.88
CA THR A 106 15.75 21.34 -7.03
C THR A 106 14.74 21.88 -6.03
N ILE A 107 15.14 22.90 -5.27
CA ILE A 107 14.33 23.52 -4.22
C ILE A 107 13.91 24.90 -4.70
N LEU A 108 12.60 25.14 -4.74
CA LEU A 108 11.98 26.37 -5.20
C LEU A 108 11.41 27.15 -4.01
N VAL A 109 11.86 28.36 -3.84
CA VAL A 109 11.37 29.30 -2.82
C VAL A 109 10.32 30.21 -3.46
N PRO A 110 9.05 30.20 -3.01
CA PRO A 110 8.02 31.09 -3.54
C PRO A 110 8.34 32.57 -3.25
N GLY A 111 8.13 33.41 -4.25
CA GLY A 111 8.24 34.86 -4.13
C GLY A 111 6.92 35.52 -3.72
N GLU A 112 6.93 36.86 -3.59
CA GLU A 112 5.81 37.62 -3.05
C GLU A 112 4.49 37.53 -3.85
N LYS A 113 4.53 37.14 -5.11
CA LYS A 113 3.35 37.02 -5.99
C LYS A 113 2.62 35.70 -5.92
N ILE A 114 3.17 34.71 -5.22
CA ILE A 114 2.63 33.35 -5.19
C ILE A 114 2.37 32.91 -3.74
N ASP A 115 1.15 32.49 -3.46
CA ASP A 115 0.76 31.87 -2.20
C ASP A 115 1.08 30.37 -2.22
N GLY A 116 1.80 29.89 -1.20
CA GLY A 116 2.20 28.47 -1.10
C GLY A 116 1.02 27.53 -0.99
N GLY A 117 -0.06 27.95 -0.34
CA GLY A 117 -1.29 27.16 -0.23
C GLY A 117 -2.00 26.95 -1.56
N TYR A 118 -2.04 27.98 -2.41
CA TYR A 118 -2.55 27.85 -3.78
C TYR A 118 -1.65 26.99 -4.64
N PHE A 119 -0.33 27.29 -4.62
CA PHE A 119 0.60 26.63 -5.52
C PHE A 119 0.77 25.14 -5.20
N ARG A 120 0.64 24.70 -3.94
CA ARG A 120 0.70 23.28 -3.62
C ARG A 120 -0.41 22.47 -4.30
N TYR A 121 -1.61 23.05 -4.49
CA TYR A 121 -2.68 22.42 -5.24
C TYR A 121 -2.45 22.49 -6.75
N LEU A 122 -1.99 23.63 -7.27
CA LEU A 122 -1.64 23.76 -8.68
C LEU A 122 -0.54 22.75 -9.07
N ALA A 123 0.50 22.63 -8.24
CA ALA A 123 1.64 21.73 -8.45
C ALA A 123 1.27 20.23 -8.44
N LYS A 124 0.13 19.87 -7.85
CA LYS A 124 -0.43 18.51 -7.83
C LYS A 124 -1.57 18.30 -8.84
N SER A 125 -1.98 19.33 -9.54
CA SER A 125 -3.06 19.21 -10.53
C SER A 125 -2.62 18.39 -11.73
N VAL A 126 -3.54 17.63 -12.31
CA VAL A 126 -3.28 16.78 -13.49
C VAL A 126 -2.65 17.60 -14.62
N ARG A 127 -3.15 18.80 -14.87
CA ARG A 127 -2.62 19.70 -15.92
C ARG A 127 -1.19 20.14 -15.66
N PHE A 128 -0.83 20.42 -14.43
CA PHE A 128 0.55 20.79 -14.08
C PHE A 128 1.49 19.58 -14.18
N ILE A 129 1.03 18.38 -13.81
CA ILE A 129 1.79 17.14 -13.98
C ILE A 129 2.05 16.87 -15.46
N GLU A 130 1.07 17.10 -16.36
CA GLU A 130 1.27 17.03 -17.81
C GLU A 130 2.36 18.02 -18.26
N LEU A 131 2.40 19.25 -17.74
CA LEU A 131 3.49 20.20 -17.98
C LEU A 131 4.84 19.67 -17.53
N LEU A 132 4.92 19.06 -16.33
CA LEU A 132 6.16 18.46 -15.82
C LEU A 132 6.65 17.33 -16.73
N GLN A 133 5.75 16.49 -17.25
CA GLN A 133 6.07 15.41 -18.19
C GLN A 133 6.65 15.95 -19.50
N MET A 134 6.16 17.10 -20.01
CA MET A 134 6.73 17.77 -21.18
C MET A 134 8.16 18.29 -20.94
N CYS A 135 8.53 18.52 -19.69
CA CYS A 135 9.85 19.00 -19.29
C CYS A 135 10.82 17.84 -18.91
N VAL A 136 10.41 16.59 -19.03
CA VAL A 136 11.27 15.45 -18.73
C VAL A 136 12.39 15.31 -19.75
N THR A 137 13.58 14.99 -19.27
CA THR A 137 14.76 14.64 -20.07
C THR A 137 15.33 13.32 -19.58
N GLY A 138 16.06 12.62 -20.44
CA GLY A 138 16.64 11.31 -20.14
C GLY A 138 15.79 10.14 -20.68
N ILE A 139 16.37 8.93 -20.62
CA ILE A 139 15.75 7.69 -21.12
C ILE A 139 15.73 6.67 -19.99
N ARG A 140 14.58 6.01 -19.80
CA ARG A 140 14.37 4.95 -18.77
C ARG A 140 14.65 5.43 -17.33
N GLU A 141 15.55 4.80 -16.62
CA GLU A 141 15.84 5.04 -15.19
C GLU A 141 16.53 6.38 -14.88
N GLY A 142 16.97 7.12 -15.93
CA GLY A 142 17.60 8.44 -15.83
C GLY A 142 16.66 9.62 -16.12
N GLN A 143 15.34 9.45 -16.03
CA GLN A 143 14.37 10.51 -16.29
C GLN A 143 14.35 11.54 -15.15
N ASN A 144 14.57 12.83 -15.52
CA ASN A 144 14.51 13.95 -14.60
C ASN A 144 13.80 15.13 -15.23
N ILE A 145 13.19 15.99 -14.41
CA ILE A 145 12.63 17.27 -14.88
C ILE A 145 13.78 18.23 -15.16
N ASP A 146 13.83 18.73 -16.39
CA ASP A 146 14.71 19.83 -16.76
C ASP A 146 14.12 21.17 -16.25
N TYR A 147 14.61 21.62 -15.11
CA TYR A 147 14.17 22.88 -14.52
C TYR A 147 14.45 24.08 -15.43
N MET A 148 15.49 24.04 -16.27
CA MET A 148 15.79 25.11 -17.23
C MET A 148 14.71 25.25 -18.30
N LYS A 149 14.03 24.14 -18.67
CA LYS A 149 12.81 24.16 -19.48
C LYS A 149 11.62 24.63 -18.67
N LEU A 150 11.34 23.96 -17.54
CA LEU A 150 10.18 24.23 -16.69
C LEU A 150 10.06 25.70 -16.29
N LYS A 151 11.15 26.34 -15.85
CA LYS A 151 11.14 27.73 -15.37
C LYS A 151 10.72 28.79 -16.43
N ASN A 152 10.71 28.43 -17.72
CA ASN A 152 10.29 29.32 -18.81
C ASN A 152 8.81 29.16 -19.17
N HIS A 153 8.13 28.15 -18.70
CA HIS A 153 6.70 27.98 -18.86
C HIS A 153 5.93 28.98 -18.00
N LEU A 154 4.73 29.32 -18.47
CA LEU A 154 3.80 30.22 -17.81
C LEU A 154 2.86 29.41 -16.89
N ILE A 155 2.50 29.98 -15.74
CA ILE A 155 1.42 29.47 -14.89
C ILE A 155 0.36 30.55 -14.66
N PRO A 156 -0.90 30.16 -14.42
CA PRO A 156 -1.97 31.09 -14.09
C PRO A 156 -1.78 31.62 -12.67
N VAL A 157 -1.86 32.94 -12.52
CA VAL A 157 -1.65 33.61 -11.23
C VAL A 157 -2.82 34.55 -10.95
N PRO A 158 -3.78 34.12 -10.09
CA PRO A 158 -4.80 34.99 -9.53
C PRO A 158 -4.21 36.09 -8.65
N SER A 159 -5.03 37.03 -8.19
CA SER A 159 -4.64 37.93 -7.09
C SER A 159 -4.29 37.14 -5.83
N LEU A 160 -3.41 37.64 -4.96
CA LEU A 160 -3.02 36.95 -3.71
C LEU A 160 -4.23 36.66 -2.80
N GLU A 161 -5.22 37.55 -2.79
CA GLU A 161 -6.46 37.34 -2.04
C GLU A 161 -7.24 36.15 -2.60
N GLU A 162 -7.35 36.05 -3.90
CA GLU A 162 -8.02 34.94 -4.58
C GLU A 162 -7.24 33.62 -4.44
N GLN A 163 -5.90 33.65 -4.51
CA GLN A 163 -5.07 32.48 -4.26
C GLN A 163 -5.33 31.87 -2.87
N LYS A 164 -5.39 32.72 -1.83
CA LYS A 164 -5.72 32.30 -0.46
C LYS A 164 -7.14 31.74 -0.37
N LYS A 165 -8.09 32.35 -1.05
CA LYS A 165 -9.47 31.88 -1.10
C LYS A 165 -9.59 30.52 -1.78
N ILE A 166 -8.89 30.31 -2.87
CA ILE A 166 -8.79 29.01 -3.58
C ILE A 166 -8.18 27.96 -2.65
N ALA A 167 -7.06 28.27 -2.01
CA ALA A 167 -6.41 27.35 -1.06
C ALA A 167 -7.36 26.94 0.07
N GLN A 168 -8.01 27.91 0.74
CA GLN A 168 -8.95 27.67 1.83
C GLN A 168 -10.15 26.82 1.39
N TYR A 169 -10.70 27.10 0.20
CA TYR A 169 -11.80 26.33 -0.35
C TYR A 169 -11.39 24.87 -0.63
N LEU A 170 -10.22 24.70 -1.23
CA LEU A 170 -9.70 23.37 -1.53
C LEU A 170 -9.35 22.60 -0.26
N ASP A 171 -8.75 23.23 0.74
CA ASP A 171 -8.49 22.62 2.04
C ASP A 171 -9.78 22.06 2.66
N TRP A 172 -10.84 22.84 2.62
CA TRP A 172 -12.15 22.43 3.11
C TRP A 172 -12.76 21.26 2.32
N GLN A 173 -12.82 21.37 1.00
CA GLN A 173 -13.47 20.35 0.16
C GLN A 173 -12.66 19.06 0.11
N VAL A 174 -11.33 19.15 0.00
CA VAL A 174 -10.43 18.00 0.01
C VAL A 174 -10.52 17.28 1.36
N SER A 175 -10.54 18.00 2.48
CA SER A 175 -10.74 17.38 3.81
C SER A 175 -12.07 16.62 3.90
N LYS A 176 -13.15 17.13 3.30
CA LYS A 176 -14.43 16.41 3.27
C LYS A 176 -14.34 15.12 2.47
N ILE A 177 -13.69 15.17 1.31
CA ILE A 177 -13.51 13.99 0.45
C ILE A 177 -12.61 12.98 1.15
N ASN A 178 -11.50 13.40 1.75
CA ASN A 178 -10.58 12.53 2.49
C ASN A 178 -11.28 11.84 3.67
N ARG A 179 -12.13 12.53 4.42
CA ARG A 179 -12.96 11.90 5.48
C ARG A 179 -13.89 10.81 4.95
N LEU A 180 -14.49 11.02 3.76
CA LEU A 180 -15.34 10.01 3.13
C LEU A 180 -14.52 8.80 2.68
N ILE A 181 -13.35 9.01 2.08
CA ILE A 181 -12.42 7.97 1.68
C ILE A 181 -12.00 7.15 2.90
N GLU A 182 -11.57 7.82 3.98
CA GLU A 182 -11.16 7.14 5.22
C GLU A 182 -12.30 6.32 5.84
N ALA A 183 -13.51 6.85 5.86
CA ALA A 183 -14.67 6.13 6.39
C ALA A 183 -14.96 4.86 5.58
N LYS A 184 -14.87 4.93 4.22
CA LYS A 184 -15.07 3.77 3.35
C LYS A 184 -13.96 2.75 3.47
N LYS A 185 -12.70 3.17 3.56
CA LYS A 185 -11.55 2.28 3.82
C LYS A 185 -11.71 1.53 5.14
N LYS A 186 -12.12 2.22 6.22
CA LYS A 186 -12.43 1.58 7.52
C LYS A 186 -13.57 0.56 7.41
N GLU A 187 -14.57 0.83 6.59
CA GLU A 187 -15.67 -0.11 6.36
C GLU A 187 -15.21 -1.35 5.59
N ILE A 188 -14.36 -1.20 4.57
CA ILE A 188 -13.73 -2.31 3.84
C ILE A 188 -12.93 -3.21 4.81
N VAL A 189 -12.09 -2.63 5.66
CA VAL A 189 -11.33 -3.37 6.67
C VAL A 189 -12.28 -4.14 7.61
N ARG A 190 -13.35 -3.50 8.06
CA ARG A 190 -14.35 -4.15 8.93
C ARG A 190 -15.06 -5.32 8.25
N LEU A 191 -15.47 -5.17 6.99
CA LEU A 191 -16.10 -6.25 6.22
C LEU A 191 -15.13 -7.42 6.00
N THR A 192 -13.86 -7.13 5.74
CA THR A 192 -12.79 -8.14 5.63
C THR A 192 -12.63 -8.93 6.93
N GLU A 193 -12.62 -8.25 8.09
CA GLU A 193 -12.56 -8.94 9.38
C GLU A 193 -13.83 -9.76 9.68
N LEU A 194 -14.99 -9.30 9.24
CA LEU A 194 -16.24 -10.08 9.35
C LEU A 194 -16.16 -11.37 8.53
N LYS A 195 -15.58 -11.35 7.32
CA LYS A 195 -15.33 -12.57 6.52
C LYS A 195 -14.45 -13.56 7.29
N LYS A 196 -13.37 -13.10 7.91
CA LYS A 196 -12.50 -13.95 8.75
C LYS A 196 -13.27 -14.55 9.93
N THR A 197 -14.19 -13.78 10.52
CA THR A 197 -15.05 -14.25 11.62
C THR A 197 -16.02 -15.34 11.15
N VAL A 198 -16.65 -15.17 9.97
CA VAL A 198 -17.54 -16.19 9.39
C VAL A 198 -16.82 -17.52 9.20
N VAL A 199 -15.59 -17.51 8.64
CA VAL A 199 -14.80 -18.75 8.53
C VAL A 199 -14.52 -19.34 9.90
N ASN A 200 -14.03 -18.52 10.83
CA ASN A 200 -13.66 -19.00 12.17
C ASN A 200 -14.84 -19.67 12.88
N GLU A 201 -16.02 -19.05 12.87
CA GLU A 201 -17.23 -19.61 13.46
C GLU A 201 -17.64 -20.92 12.77
N ALA A 202 -17.67 -20.94 11.43
CA ALA A 202 -18.06 -22.14 10.70
C ALA A 202 -17.14 -23.35 10.97
N VAL A 203 -15.81 -23.12 11.05
CA VAL A 203 -14.85 -24.23 11.24
C VAL A 203 -14.64 -24.62 12.70
N THR A 204 -15.09 -23.81 13.68
CA THR A 204 -14.94 -24.12 15.12
C THR A 204 -16.24 -24.52 15.79
N HIS A 205 -17.38 -23.96 15.36
CA HIS A 205 -18.68 -24.18 15.99
C HIS A 205 -19.70 -24.89 15.05
N GLY A 206 -19.36 -24.97 13.74
CA GLY A 206 -20.27 -25.53 12.73
C GLY A 206 -21.36 -24.55 12.34
N LEU A 207 -22.31 -25.04 11.51
CA LEU A 207 -23.42 -24.22 10.98
C LEU A 207 -24.70 -24.30 11.80
N ASN A 208 -24.80 -25.26 12.72
CA ASN A 208 -25.98 -25.45 13.56
C ASN A 208 -25.72 -24.98 15.00
N PRO A 209 -26.30 -23.83 15.41
CA PRO A 209 -26.06 -23.28 16.75
C PRO A 209 -26.69 -24.09 17.90
N ASN A 210 -27.55 -25.07 17.59
CA ASN A 210 -28.29 -25.82 18.59
C ASN A 210 -27.64 -27.18 18.95
N VAL A 211 -26.42 -27.45 18.45
CA VAL A 211 -25.73 -28.70 18.80
C VAL A 211 -25.12 -28.64 20.20
N PRO A 212 -25.11 -29.75 20.97
CA PRO A 212 -24.37 -29.80 22.22
C PRO A 212 -22.88 -29.51 21.97
N MET A 213 -22.29 -28.73 22.86
CA MET A 213 -20.87 -28.39 22.83
C MET A 213 -20.08 -29.16 23.88
N LYS A 214 -18.80 -29.45 23.60
CA LYS A 214 -17.85 -30.00 24.57
C LYS A 214 -16.55 -29.18 24.56
N PHE A 215 -15.86 -29.15 25.68
CA PHE A 215 -14.52 -28.55 25.72
C PHE A 215 -13.56 -29.37 24.84
N SER A 216 -12.85 -28.70 23.96
CA SER A 216 -11.93 -29.34 23.01
C SER A 216 -10.68 -29.97 23.66
N GLY A 217 -10.39 -29.66 24.91
CA GLY A 217 -9.14 -29.97 25.59
C GLY A 217 -8.03 -28.94 25.40
N VAL A 218 -8.32 -27.87 24.66
CA VAL A 218 -7.38 -26.78 24.36
C VAL A 218 -8.03 -25.45 24.69
N GLU A 219 -7.41 -24.65 25.55
CA GLU A 219 -8.01 -23.43 26.12
C GLU A 219 -8.43 -22.40 25.07
N TRP A 220 -7.56 -22.10 24.11
CA TRP A 220 -7.85 -21.11 23.04
C TRP A 220 -8.74 -21.62 21.90
N LEU A 221 -8.91 -22.94 21.79
CA LEU A 221 -9.88 -23.52 20.87
C LEU A 221 -11.28 -23.48 21.49
N GLY A 222 -11.33 -23.52 22.83
CA GLY A 222 -12.56 -23.48 23.60
C GLY A 222 -13.45 -24.68 23.38
N ASN A 223 -14.75 -24.43 23.20
CA ASN A 223 -15.74 -25.46 22.98
C ASN A 223 -15.97 -25.73 21.49
N ILE A 224 -16.12 -27.01 21.14
CA ILE A 224 -16.46 -27.48 19.80
C ILE A 224 -17.72 -28.35 19.85
N PRO A 225 -18.44 -28.60 18.75
CA PRO A 225 -19.55 -29.52 18.72
C PRO A 225 -19.19 -30.89 19.34
N ALA A 226 -20.04 -31.41 20.21
CA ALA A 226 -19.72 -32.60 21.04
C ALA A 226 -19.43 -33.85 20.20
N HIS A 227 -19.98 -33.96 19.00
CA HIS A 227 -19.79 -35.06 18.07
C HIS A 227 -18.54 -34.91 17.17
N TRP A 228 -17.89 -33.73 17.13
CA TRP A 228 -16.66 -33.52 16.38
C TRP A 228 -15.47 -34.19 17.07
N THR A 229 -14.45 -34.53 16.28
CA THR A 229 -13.20 -35.12 16.76
C THR A 229 -12.03 -34.15 16.54
N THR A 230 -10.93 -34.43 17.21
CA THR A 230 -9.66 -33.73 17.00
C THR A 230 -8.54 -34.71 16.74
N ILE A 231 -7.68 -34.40 15.78
CA ILE A 231 -6.47 -35.15 15.46
C ILE A 231 -5.27 -34.20 15.46
N LYS A 232 -4.05 -34.70 15.53
CA LYS A 232 -2.86 -33.83 15.47
C LYS A 232 -2.41 -33.60 14.04
N LEU A 233 -1.90 -32.40 13.72
CA LEU A 233 -1.41 -32.08 12.37
C LEU A 233 -0.36 -33.07 11.85
N ARG A 234 0.42 -33.72 12.71
CA ARG A 234 1.34 -34.79 12.32
C ARG A 234 0.68 -35.99 11.64
N GLN A 235 -0.61 -36.20 11.85
CA GLN A 235 -1.37 -37.27 11.22
C GLN A 235 -1.87 -36.89 9.81
N ILE A 236 -1.87 -35.57 9.51
CA ILE A 236 -2.36 -35.02 8.26
C ILE A 236 -1.20 -34.57 7.36
N LEU A 237 -0.17 -33.93 7.93
CA LEU A 237 0.88 -33.25 7.20
C LEU A 237 2.17 -34.10 7.17
N HIS A 238 2.55 -34.57 5.99
CA HIS A 238 3.75 -35.37 5.77
C HIS A 238 4.77 -34.56 4.97
N PRO A 239 6.00 -34.33 5.50
CA PRO A 239 7.01 -33.52 4.82
C PRO A 239 7.32 -34.03 3.41
N PHE A 240 7.33 -33.11 2.45
CA PHE A 240 7.70 -33.35 1.05
C PHE A 240 8.82 -32.41 0.63
N SER A 241 9.75 -32.90 -0.21
CA SER A 241 10.81 -32.05 -0.79
C SER A 241 11.29 -32.67 -2.12
N GLU A 242 11.02 -31.99 -3.20
CA GLU A 242 11.49 -32.29 -4.54
C GLU A 242 12.05 -31.03 -5.17
N LYS A 243 13.16 -31.09 -5.91
CA LYS A 243 13.84 -29.94 -6.49
C LYS A 243 14.20 -30.23 -7.96
N ASN A 244 14.87 -29.29 -8.64
CA ASN A 244 15.32 -29.37 -10.03
C ASN A 244 14.18 -29.31 -11.05
N HIS A 245 13.22 -28.40 -10.85
CA HIS A 245 12.12 -28.15 -11.77
C HIS A 245 12.05 -26.65 -12.16
N PRO A 246 13.15 -26.05 -12.67
CA PRO A 246 13.19 -24.63 -12.99
C PRO A 246 12.20 -24.19 -14.09
N GLU A 247 11.68 -25.17 -14.86
CA GLU A 247 10.70 -24.96 -15.92
C GLU A 247 9.27 -24.69 -15.41
N LEU A 248 9.02 -24.98 -14.14
CA LEU A 248 7.70 -24.77 -13.55
C LEU A 248 7.47 -23.30 -13.13
N PRO A 249 6.21 -22.82 -13.10
CA PRO A 249 5.88 -21.47 -12.69
C PRO A 249 6.32 -21.20 -11.26
N LEU A 250 6.83 -19.99 -11.03
CA LEU A 250 7.18 -19.53 -9.69
C LEU A 250 5.90 -19.21 -8.90
N LEU A 251 5.82 -19.73 -7.68
CA LEU A 251 4.71 -19.51 -6.76
C LEU A 251 5.17 -18.67 -5.57
N SER A 252 4.23 -17.89 -5.04
CA SER A 252 4.37 -17.21 -3.74
C SER A 252 3.37 -17.78 -2.75
N VAL A 253 3.74 -17.74 -1.45
CA VAL A 253 2.85 -18.13 -0.36
C VAL A 253 2.58 -16.88 0.47
N VAL A 254 1.42 -16.28 0.25
CA VAL A 254 1.02 -14.99 0.82
C VAL A 254 -0.05 -15.15 1.90
N ARG A 255 -0.12 -14.17 2.79
CA ARG A 255 -1.01 -14.17 3.95
C ARG A 255 -2.49 -14.23 3.57
N GLU A 256 -2.94 -13.40 2.63
CA GLU A 256 -4.38 -13.25 2.36
C GLU A 256 -4.92 -14.34 1.40
N GLN A 257 -4.13 -14.77 0.43
CA GLN A 257 -4.58 -15.67 -0.64
C GLN A 257 -4.01 -17.10 -0.53
N GLY A 258 -3.03 -17.35 0.35
CA GLY A 258 -2.32 -18.64 0.41
C GLY A 258 -1.33 -18.79 -0.75
N VAL A 259 -1.41 -19.87 -1.51
CA VAL A 259 -0.47 -20.16 -2.61
C VAL A 259 -1.00 -19.57 -3.90
N ILE A 260 -0.23 -18.66 -4.53
CA ILE A 260 -0.57 -17.97 -5.77
C ILE A 260 0.56 -18.09 -6.80
N ILE A 261 0.24 -17.87 -8.08
CA ILE A 261 1.26 -17.73 -9.13
C ILE A 261 1.89 -16.34 -8.96
N ARG A 262 3.22 -16.30 -8.90
CA ARG A 262 3.96 -15.04 -8.78
C ARG A 262 4.02 -14.34 -10.14
N ASN A 263 3.61 -13.08 -10.20
CA ASN A 263 3.81 -12.26 -11.39
C ASN A 263 5.25 -11.74 -11.42
N VAL A 264 6.12 -12.39 -12.17
CA VAL A 264 7.54 -12.03 -12.27
C VAL A 264 7.80 -10.75 -13.09
N GLU A 265 6.82 -10.29 -13.88
CA GLU A 265 6.94 -9.08 -14.71
C GLU A 265 6.64 -7.80 -13.90
N ASP A 266 5.91 -7.92 -12.83
CA ASP A 266 5.56 -6.81 -11.95
C ASP A 266 6.71 -6.50 -10.98
N LYS A 267 7.56 -5.55 -11.39
CA LYS A 267 8.73 -5.13 -10.61
C LYS A 267 8.36 -4.30 -9.38
N GLU A 268 7.17 -3.74 -9.31
CA GLU A 268 6.72 -2.95 -8.17
C GLU A 268 6.25 -3.82 -7.02
N SER A 269 5.62 -4.97 -7.30
CA SER A 269 5.23 -5.96 -6.29
C SER A 269 6.34 -6.96 -5.96
N ASN A 270 7.37 -7.09 -6.81
CA ASN A 270 8.50 -8.00 -6.61
C ASN A 270 9.67 -7.29 -5.91
N HIS A 271 9.58 -7.11 -4.60
CA HIS A 271 10.67 -6.53 -3.81
C HIS A 271 11.87 -7.45 -3.61
N ASN A 272 11.74 -8.75 -3.92
CA ASN A 272 12.79 -9.73 -3.73
C ASN A 272 13.47 -10.09 -5.04
N PHE A 273 14.79 -10.20 -4.97
CA PHE A 273 15.61 -10.71 -6.05
C PHE A 273 15.22 -12.15 -6.39
N ILE A 274 14.91 -12.41 -7.66
CA ILE A 274 14.70 -13.76 -8.19
C ILE A 274 16.02 -14.19 -8.81
N PRO A 275 16.68 -15.25 -8.28
CA PRO A 275 17.92 -15.76 -8.86
C PRO A 275 17.71 -16.28 -10.29
N ASP A 276 18.74 -16.19 -11.14
CA ASP A 276 18.71 -16.75 -12.49
C ASP A 276 18.65 -18.29 -12.46
N ASP A 277 19.25 -18.93 -11.44
CA ASP A 277 19.18 -20.37 -11.21
C ASP A 277 18.13 -20.72 -10.16
N LEU A 278 17.04 -21.34 -10.62
CA LEU A 278 15.95 -21.83 -9.78
C LEU A 278 16.02 -23.33 -9.47
N SER A 279 17.12 -24.01 -9.81
CA SER A 279 17.28 -25.46 -9.57
C SER A 279 17.19 -25.87 -8.10
N GLY A 280 17.58 -24.96 -7.19
CA GLY A 280 17.46 -25.11 -5.75
C GLY A 280 16.05 -24.97 -5.18
N TYR A 281 15.10 -24.45 -5.97
CA TYR A 281 13.72 -24.21 -5.54
C TYR A 281 12.99 -25.56 -5.36
N LYS A 282 12.01 -25.57 -4.45
CA LYS A 282 11.23 -26.76 -4.11
C LYS A 282 9.95 -26.81 -4.95
N MET A 283 9.65 -27.98 -5.52
CA MET A 283 8.39 -28.19 -6.23
C MET A 283 7.22 -28.32 -5.25
N VAL A 284 6.13 -27.65 -5.56
CA VAL A 284 4.82 -27.80 -4.92
C VAL A 284 3.87 -28.37 -5.95
N LYS A 285 3.17 -29.43 -5.62
CA LYS A 285 2.12 -30.04 -6.45
C LYS A 285 0.75 -29.50 -6.03
N LYS A 286 -0.18 -29.44 -6.98
CA LYS A 286 -1.59 -29.15 -6.66
C LYS A 286 -2.09 -30.13 -5.60
N GLY A 287 -2.75 -29.60 -4.55
CA GLY A 287 -3.25 -30.36 -3.40
C GLY A 287 -2.27 -30.46 -2.23
N GLN A 288 -0.99 -30.10 -2.41
CA GLN A 288 -0.05 -30.05 -1.29
C GLN A 288 -0.21 -28.77 -0.47
N PHE A 289 0.16 -28.84 0.79
CA PHE A 289 0.22 -27.69 1.70
C PHE A 289 1.60 -27.07 1.66
N ALA A 290 1.66 -25.79 1.34
CA ALA A 290 2.89 -25.00 1.31
C ALA A 290 2.85 -23.90 2.36
N MET A 291 4.01 -23.60 2.97
CA MET A 291 4.13 -22.66 4.08
C MET A 291 5.44 -21.89 4.02
N ASN A 292 5.37 -20.58 4.17
CA ASN A 292 6.52 -19.75 4.46
C ASN A 292 6.85 -19.86 5.97
N LYS A 293 7.96 -20.53 6.32
CA LYS A 293 8.30 -20.81 7.71
C LYS A 293 8.50 -19.54 8.54
N MET A 294 8.99 -18.45 7.93
CA MET A 294 9.28 -17.18 8.61
C MET A 294 8.03 -16.32 8.82
N LYS A 295 6.99 -16.54 8.00
CA LYS A 295 5.72 -15.81 8.04
C LYS A 295 4.52 -16.71 8.40
N ALA A 296 4.76 -17.94 8.85
CA ALA A 296 3.71 -18.86 9.27
C ALA A 296 2.87 -18.30 10.41
N TRP A 297 3.48 -17.54 11.33
CA TRP A 297 2.81 -16.86 12.43
C TRP A 297 1.79 -15.79 11.99
N GLN A 298 1.89 -15.31 10.75
CA GLN A 298 0.94 -14.37 10.14
C GLN A 298 -0.12 -15.06 9.28
N GLY A 299 0.00 -16.37 8.99
CA GLY A 299 -0.91 -17.09 8.13
C GLY A 299 -0.44 -17.31 6.69
N SER A 300 0.84 -17.09 6.39
CA SER A 300 1.42 -17.31 5.07
C SER A 300 1.61 -18.81 4.79
N TYR A 301 0.49 -19.50 4.54
CA TYR A 301 0.41 -20.92 4.19
C TYR A 301 -0.96 -21.26 3.57
N GLY A 302 -1.04 -22.42 2.91
CA GLY A 302 -2.30 -22.94 2.38
C GLY A 302 -2.12 -24.14 1.46
N ILE A 303 -3.26 -24.70 1.03
CA ILE A 303 -3.27 -25.73 -0.02
C ILE A 303 -3.02 -25.05 -1.35
N SER A 304 -2.12 -25.62 -2.16
CA SER A 304 -1.84 -25.12 -3.49
C SER A 304 -2.86 -25.61 -4.51
N ASN A 305 -3.43 -24.67 -5.27
CA ASN A 305 -4.23 -24.98 -6.45
C ASN A 305 -3.39 -25.15 -7.72
N TYR A 306 -2.06 -24.95 -7.60
CA TYR A 306 -1.11 -24.93 -8.71
C TYR A 306 0.01 -25.92 -8.49
N THR A 307 0.59 -26.42 -9.58
CA THR A 307 1.90 -27.08 -9.56
C THR A 307 2.93 -26.07 -10.00
N GLY A 308 3.99 -25.87 -9.20
CA GLY A 308 5.03 -24.87 -9.44
C GLY A 308 6.18 -24.99 -8.46
N ILE A 309 7.00 -23.96 -8.37
CA ILE A 309 8.16 -23.94 -7.47
C ILE A 309 8.09 -22.77 -6.49
N VAL A 310 8.61 -22.98 -5.29
CA VAL A 310 8.71 -21.97 -4.22
C VAL A 310 10.13 -21.90 -3.68
N SER A 311 10.43 -20.82 -2.96
CA SER A 311 11.72 -20.62 -2.29
C SER A 311 12.17 -21.85 -1.49
N PRO A 312 13.47 -22.15 -1.45
CA PRO A 312 14.04 -23.24 -0.64
C PRO A 312 13.74 -23.14 0.85
N ALA A 313 13.48 -21.92 1.35
CA ALA A 313 13.13 -21.65 2.74
C ALA A 313 11.73 -22.16 3.14
N TYR A 314 10.86 -22.49 2.17
CA TYR A 314 9.48 -22.88 2.46
C TYR A 314 9.38 -24.38 2.80
N PHE A 315 8.38 -24.69 3.62
CA PHE A 315 8.01 -26.07 3.93
C PHE A 315 6.86 -26.52 3.05
N ILE A 316 6.95 -27.78 2.58
CA ILE A 316 5.94 -28.40 1.74
C ILE A 316 5.54 -29.73 2.38
N PHE A 317 4.25 -30.03 2.35
CA PHE A 317 3.72 -31.26 2.92
C PHE A 317 2.70 -31.90 1.99
N ASP A 318 2.77 -33.22 1.86
CA ASP A 318 1.63 -34.01 1.41
C ASP A 318 0.54 -33.97 2.47
N VAL A 319 -0.72 -33.92 2.05
CA VAL A 319 -1.87 -33.79 2.94
C VAL A 319 -2.69 -35.07 2.89
N ASP A 320 -2.74 -35.78 4.00
CA ASP A 320 -3.59 -36.96 4.20
C ASP A 320 -4.92 -36.51 4.85
N PHE A 321 -5.76 -35.89 4.05
CA PHE A 321 -7.08 -35.40 4.44
C PHE A 321 -7.98 -35.32 3.20
N GLU A 322 -9.14 -35.97 3.21
CA GLU A 322 -9.96 -36.11 2.01
C GLU A 322 -10.52 -34.79 1.51
N ASN A 323 -11.09 -33.96 2.40
CA ASN A 323 -11.68 -32.67 2.04
C ASN A 323 -10.63 -31.55 2.18
N LEU A 324 -9.83 -31.35 1.10
CA LEU A 324 -8.78 -30.33 1.07
C LEU A 324 -9.32 -28.90 1.16
N GLU A 325 -10.54 -28.65 0.70
CA GLU A 325 -11.14 -27.30 0.77
C GLU A 325 -11.52 -26.97 2.21
N TYR A 326 -12.15 -27.91 2.93
CA TYR A 326 -12.39 -27.73 4.36
C TYR A 326 -11.07 -27.54 5.11
N PHE A 327 -10.08 -28.40 4.86
CA PHE A 327 -8.74 -28.26 5.45
C PHE A 327 -8.15 -26.89 5.19
N HIS A 328 -8.24 -26.37 3.96
CA HIS A 328 -7.74 -25.06 3.58
C HIS A 328 -8.43 -23.93 4.38
N TYR A 329 -9.76 -23.92 4.46
CA TYR A 329 -10.48 -22.91 5.27
C TYR A 329 -10.16 -23.02 6.75
N ALA A 330 -10.17 -24.22 7.29
CA ALA A 330 -9.95 -24.46 8.71
C ALA A 330 -8.52 -24.02 9.12
N ILE A 331 -7.49 -24.50 8.44
CA ILE A 331 -6.09 -24.23 8.80
C ILE A 331 -5.74 -22.74 8.70
N ARG A 332 -6.43 -21.98 7.85
CA ARG A 332 -6.23 -20.54 7.66
C ARG A 332 -7.13 -19.68 8.54
N SER A 333 -7.99 -20.27 9.36
CA SER A 333 -8.83 -19.53 10.29
C SER A 333 -8.01 -18.86 11.40
N LYS A 334 -8.56 -17.82 12.01
CA LYS A 334 -7.90 -17.03 13.06
C LYS A 334 -7.38 -17.90 14.21
N VAL A 335 -8.12 -18.96 14.59
CA VAL A 335 -7.69 -19.91 15.62
C VAL A 335 -6.38 -20.58 15.24
N TYR A 336 -6.27 -21.07 13.99
CA TYR A 336 -5.04 -21.74 13.56
C TYR A 336 -3.87 -20.78 13.36
N VAL A 337 -4.11 -19.57 12.88
CA VAL A 337 -3.06 -18.53 12.84
C VAL A 337 -2.46 -18.31 14.23
N ASN A 338 -3.28 -18.27 15.28
CA ASN A 338 -2.80 -18.16 16.66
C ASN A 338 -1.97 -19.39 17.10
N PHE A 339 -2.35 -20.61 16.70
CA PHE A 339 -1.56 -21.81 16.97
C PHE A 339 -0.19 -21.77 16.29
N PHE A 340 -0.14 -21.32 15.03
CA PHE A 340 1.11 -21.18 14.29
C PHE A 340 1.99 -20.08 14.91
N ALA A 341 1.39 -18.97 15.36
CA ALA A 341 2.12 -17.92 16.07
C ALA A 341 2.79 -18.45 17.33
N GLN A 342 2.09 -19.28 18.13
CA GLN A 342 2.67 -19.90 19.33
C GLN A 342 3.68 -21.02 19.03
N ALA A 343 3.57 -21.65 17.88
CA ALA A 343 4.54 -22.62 17.40
C ALA A 343 5.79 -21.99 16.78
N SER A 344 5.80 -20.66 16.62
CA SER A 344 6.90 -19.89 16.07
C SER A 344 7.71 -19.21 17.17
N ASP A 345 9.04 -19.26 17.08
CA ASP A 345 9.97 -18.67 18.04
C ASP A 345 10.92 -17.72 17.30
N GLY A 346 11.29 -16.59 17.91
CA GLY A 346 12.26 -15.66 17.34
C GLY A 346 12.77 -14.64 18.35
N ILE A 347 13.99 -14.12 18.13
CA ILE A 347 14.65 -13.16 19.01
C ILE A 347 14.31 -11.71 18.61
N ARG A 348 13.91 -11.49 17.35
CA ARG A 348 13.57 -10.17 16.81
C ARG A 348 12.11 -10.11 16.42
N VAL A 349 11.50 -8.95 16.60
CA VAL A 349 10.15 -8.68 16.13
C VAL A 349 10.13 -8.82 14.59
N GLY A 350 9.22 -9.66 14.08
CA GLY A 350 9.06 -9.90 12.64
C GLY A 350 9.94 -11.01 12.04
N GLN A 351 10.88 -11.58 12.80
CA GLN A 351 11.73 -12.70 12.37
C GLN A 351 11.50 -13.92 13.28
N TRP A 352 10.36 -14.56 13.13
CA TRP A 352 9.99 -15.74 13.90
C TRP A 352 10.00 -16.96 12.98
N ASP A 353 10.72 -18.00 13.40
CA ASP A 353 10.79 -19.27 12.70
C ASP A 353 9.82 -20.28 13.30
N LEU A 354 9.04 -20.94 12.43
CA LEU A 354 8.16 -21.99 12.85
C LEU A 354 8.91 -23.24 13.33
N SER A 355 8.62 -23.68 14.52
CA SER A 355 9.06 -24.97 15.03
C SER A 355 8.16 -26.09 14.48
N ILE A 356 8.68 -26.90 13.56
CA ILE A 356 7.94 -28.07 13.01
C ILE A 356 7.49 -29.03 14.12
N ASN A 357 8.30 -29.21 15.16
CA ASN A 357 7.94 -30.10 16.26
C ASN A 357 6.72 -29.59 17.03
N LYS A 358 6.64 -28.30 17.30
CA LYS A 358 5.46 -27.67 17.93
C LYS A 358 4.27 -27.72 16.99
N MET A 359 4.44 -27.39 15.69
CA MET A 359 3.39 -27.45 14.70
C MET A 359 2.74 -28.84 14.61
N LYS A 360 3.53 -29.92 14.64
CA LYS A 360 3.04 -31.29 14.57
C LYS A 360 2.09 -31.65 15.72
N GLU A 361 2.18 -30.98 16.84
CA GLU A 361 1.33 -31.22 18.01
C GLU A 361 0.04 -30.39 18.02
N ILE A 362 -0.11 -29.45 17.08
CA ILE A 362 -1.32 -28.63 16.96
C ILE A 362 -2.53 -29.53 16.72
N PRO A 363 -3.61 -29.43 17.54
CA PRO A 363 -4.84 -30.14 17.31
C PRO A 363 -5.60 -29.59 16.13
N PHE A 364 -6.09 -30.45 15.25
CA PHE A 364 -6.94 -30.12 14.12
C PHE A 364 -8.35 -30.66 14.33
N ILE A 365 -9.35 -29.80 14.16
CA ILE A 365 -10.76 -30.12 14.32
C ILE A 365 -11.25 -30.87 13.07
N VAL A 366 -11.94 -31.99 13.28
CA VAL A 366 -12.48 -32.81 12.22
C VAL A 366 -13.98 -33.01 12.45
N PRO A 367 -14.85 -32.25 11.75
CA PRO A 367 -16.27 -32.51 11.64
C PRO A 367 -16.55 -33.84 10.89
N PRO A 368 -17.76 -34.38 11.00
CA PRO A 368 -18.26 -35.38 10.04
C PRO A 368 -18.21 -34.87 8.60
N GLU A 369 -18.05 -35.78 7.63
CA GLU A 369 -17.85 -35.43 6.22
C GLU A 369 -18.97 -34.55 5.64
N ASP A 370 -20.21 -34.86 5.98
CA ASP A 370 -21.39 -34.09 5.58
C ASP A 370 -21.36 -32.65 6.07
N GLU A 371 -20.88 -32.43 7.32
CA GLU A 371 -20.71 -31.10 7.87
C GLU A 371 -19.52 -30.36 7.25
N GLN A 372 -18.39 -31.06 6.94
CA GLN A 372 -17.29 -30.47 6.22
C GLN A 372 -17.74 -29.93 4.85
N ASN A 373 -18.52 -30.75 4.10
CA ASN A 373 -19.06 -30.36 2.80
C ASN A 373 -20.03 -29.17 2.91
N ALA A 374 -20.92 -29.20 3.91
CA ALA A 374 -21.82 -28.07 4.18
C ALA A 374 -21.08 -26.78 4.51
N ILE A 375 -19.99 -26.83 5.27
CA ILE A 375 -19.15 -25.66 5.61
C ILE A 375 -18.47 -25.11 4.35
N VAL A 376 -17.92 -25.99 3.50
CA VAL A 376 -17.29 -25.60 2.22
C VAL A 376 -18.30 -24.92 1.28
N GLU A 377 -19.53 -25.42 1.20
CA GLU A 377 -20.59 -24.80 0.40
C GLU A 377 -21.08 -23.46 1.00
N TYR A 378 -21.15 -23.38 2.33
CA TYR A 378 -21.65 -22.19 3.03
C TYR A 378 -20.72 -20.96 2.89
N ILE A 379 -19.39 -21.16 3.07
CA ILE A 379 -18.42 -20.07 3.14
C ILE A 379 -18.43 -19.16 1.90
N PRO A 380 -18.40 -19.68 0.65
CA PRO A 380 -18.45 -18.83 -0.55
C PRO A 380 -19.77 -18.07 -0.67
N VAL A 381 -20.90 -18.69 -0.27
CA VAL A 381 -22.21 -18.04 -0.29
C VAL A 381 -22.28 -16.89 0.73
N ALA A 382 -21.74 -17.15 1.92
CA ALA A 382 -21.65 -16.10 2.95
C ALA A 382 -20.73 -14.96 2.52
N PHE A 383 -19.62 -15.26 1.81
CA PHE A 383 -18.68 -14.26 1.33
C PHE A 383 -19.24 -13.37 0.23
N ALA A 384 -20.07 -13.91 -0.66
CA ALA A 384 -20.56 -13.17 -1.83
C ALA A 384 -21.15 -11.79 -1.47
N LYS A 385 -21.87 -11.68 -0.35
CA LYS A 385 -22.45 -10.42 0.12
C LYS A 385 -21.38 -9.42 0.59
N TYR A 386 -20.34 -9.90 1.26
CA TYR A 386 -19.24 -9.05 1.71
C TYR A 386 -18.38 -8.62 0.52
N ASP A 387 -18.12 -9.53 -0.43
CA ASP A 387 -17.32 -9.25 -1.63
C ASP A 387 -17.99 -8.21 -2.52
N GLU A 388 -19.31 -8.30 -2.72
CA GLU A 388 -20.09 -7.29 -3.45
C GLU A 388 -20.00 -5.92 -2.76
N ALA A 389 -20.17 -5.88 -1.43
CA ALA A 389 -20.06 -4.63 -0.67
C ALA A 389 -18.63 -4.05 -0.71
N ILE A 390 -17.60 -4.88 -0.55
CA ILE A 390 -16.20 -4.45 -0.61
C ILE A 390 -15.89 -3.90 -2.02
N THR A 391 -16.30 -4.59 -3.08
CA THR A 391 -16.12 -4.13 -4.46
C THR A 391 -16.77 -2.77 -4.67
N THR A 392 -18.02 -2.61 -4.26
CA THR A 392 -18.75 -1.34 -4.37
C THR A 392 -18.04 -0.21 -3.62
N LEU A 393 -17.59 -0.47 -2.38
CA LEU A 393 -16.88 0.54 -1.57
C LEU A 393 -15.53 0.90 -2.19
N THR A 394 -14.83 -0.05 -2.80
CA THR A 394 -13.56 0.20 -3.49
C THR A 394 -13.78 1.08 -4.72
N GLU A 395 -14.77 0.77 -5.55
CA GLU A 395 -15.15 1.61 -6.70
C GLU A 395 -15.55 3.03 -6.26
N GLU A 396 -16.27 3.16 -5.14
CA GLU A 396 -16.63 4.47 -4.59
C GLU A 396 -15.41 5.26 -4.09
N VAL A 397 -14.39 4.59 -3.52
CA VAL A 397 -13.11 5.21 -3.15
C VAL A 397 -12.39 5.73 -4.40
N ASP A 398 -12.33 4.95 -5.48
CA ASP A 398 -11.70 5.36 -6.74
C ASP A 398 -12.41 6.59 -7.34
N ILE A 399 -13.74 6.59 -7.36
CA ILE A 399 -14.54 7.73 -7.82
C ILE A 399 -14.27 8.99 -6.96
N LEU A 400 -14.11 8.84 -5.66
CA LEU A 400 -13.79 9.96 -4.76
C LEU A 400 -12.40 10.53 -5.04
N HIS A 401 -11.40 9.68 -5.35
CA HIS A 401 -10.08 10.13 -5.79
C HIS A 401 -10.14 10.91 -7.11
N GLU A 402 -10.88 10.41 -8.10
CA GLU A 402 -11.08 11.09 -9.37
C GLU A 402 -11.79 12.45 -9.17
N LEU A 403 -12.84 12.47 -8.36
CA LEU A 403 -13.58 13.70 -8.04
C LEU A 403 -12.68 14.73 -7.36
N ARG A 404 -11.85 14.32 -6.41
CA ARG A 404 -10.88 15.19 -5.73
C ARG A 404 -9.89 15.78 -6.72
N ASN A 405 -9.28 14.95 -7.57
CA ASN A 405 -8.28 15.38 -8.54
C ASN A 405 -8.89 16.35 -9.57
N LYS A 406 -10.10 16.05 -10.03
CA LYS A 406 -10.84 16.94 -10.93
C LYS A 406 -11.18 18.28 -10.27
N LEU A 407 -11.71 18.25 -9.05
CA LEU A 407 -12.04 19.47 -8.30
C LEU A 407 -10.80 20.36 -8.12
N ILE A 408 -9.68 19.78 -7.69
CA ILE A 408 -8.41 20.52 -7.57
C ILE A 408 -8.06 21.16 -8.90
N SER A 409 -8.01 20.37 -9.98
CA SER A 409 -7.64 20.85 -11.31
C SER A 409 -8.55 21.99 -11.78
N ASP A 410 -9.88 21.82 -11.68
CA ASP A 410 -10.86 22.78 -12.14
C ASP A 410 -10.78 24.13 -11.37
N VAL A 411 -10.52 24.07 -10.06
CA VAL A 411 -10.42 25.26 -9.22
C VAL A 411 -9.11 26.01 -9.46
N VAL A 412 -7.95 25.31 -9.48
CA VAL A 412 -6.65 25.97 -9.62
C VAL A 412 -6.37 26.48 -11.04
N THR A 413 -7.12 26.01 -12.03
CA THR A 413 -7.06 26.50 -13.41
C THR A 413 -8.16 27.51 -13.74
N GLY A 414 -9.01 27.84 -12.76
CA GLY A 414 -10.08 28.83 -12.89
C GLY A 414 -11.30 28.35 -13.67
N GLN A 415 -11.53 27.05 -13.80
CA GLN A 415 -12.75 26.51 -14.41
C GLN A 415 -13.95 26.60 -13.44
N ILE A 416 -13.68 26.76 -12.14
CA ILE A 416 -14.68 26.96 -11.07
C ILE A 416 -14.30 28.24 -10.30
N ASP A 417 -15.28 29.16 -10.22
CA ASP A 417 -15.15 30.38 -9.43
C ASP A 417 -15.58 30.12 -7.96
N VAL A 418 -14.64 30.35 -7.05
CA VAL A 418 -14.85 30.10 -5.61
C VAL A 418 -14.84 31.38 -4.77
N ARG A 419 -14.75 32.57 -5.39
CA ARG A 419 -14.60 33.87 -4.71
C ARG A 419 -15.73 34.16 -3.73
N ASP A 420 -16.96 33.85 -4.12
CA ASP A 420 -18.17 34.12 -3.33
C ASP A 420 -18.58 32.97 -2.39
N ILE A 421 -17.79 31.89 -2.33
CA ILE A 421 -18.10 30.73 -1.50
C ILE A 421 -17.61 30.99 -0.06
N GLU A 422 -18.53 30.99 0.90
CA GLU A 422 -18.17 31.00 2.31
C GLU A 422 -17.66 29.63 2.74
N VAL A 423 -16.46 29.60 3.30
CA VAL A 423 -15.84 28.40 3.86
C VAL A 423 -16.10 28.41 5.37
N PRO A 424 -16.83 27.43 5.92
CA PRO A 424 -17.06 27.33 7.37
C PRO A 424 -15.77 26.93 8.08
N ASP A 425 -15.77 27.03 9.40
CA ASP A 425 -14.72 26.42 10.22
C ASP A 425 -14.71 24.91 10.02
N PHE A 426 -13.56 24.35 9.77
CA PHE A 426 -13.37 22.91 9.55
C PHE A 426 -12.03 22.46 10.11
N GLU A 427 -11.95 21.18 10.44
CA GLU A 427 -10.71 20.51 10.76
C GLU A 427 -10.09 19.96 9.46
N TYR A 428 -8.83 20.27 9.21
CA TYR A 428 -8.11 19.75 8.07
C TYR A 428 -7.81 18.26 8.27
N VAL A 429 -8.14 17.46 7.27
CA VAL A 429 -7.86 16.02 7.24
C VAL A 429 -7.03 15.71 6.01
N GLU A 430 -5.81 15.29 6.25
CA GLU A 430 -4.92 14.75 5.22
C GLU A 430 -5.31 13.31 4.90
N GLU A 431 -5.07 12.85 3.69
CA GLU A 431 -5.24 11.44 3.36
C GLU A 431 -4.15 10.63 4.08
N THR A 432 -4.57 9.63 4.86
CA THR A 432 -3.64 8.66 5.43
C THR A 432 -3.20 7.70 4.33
N GLU A 433 -1.89 7.50 4.18
CA GLU A 433 -1.38 6.40 3.38
C GLU A 433 -1.96 5.09 3.94
N ASP A 434 -2.41 4.22 3.05
CA ASP A 434 -2.68 2.85 3.46
C ASP A 434 -1.35 2.33 4.02
N GLU A 435 -1.36 1.90 5.29
CA GLU A 435 -0.33 0.99 5.76
C GLU A 435 -0.45 -0.23 4.85
N SER A 436 0.26 -0.20 3.71
CA SER A 436 0.43 -1.41 2.92
C SER A 436 1.03 -2.40 3.90
N ASP A 437 0.22 -3.38 4.31
CA ASP A 437 0.73 -4.57 4.98
C ASP A 437 1.93 -4.99 4.14
N ASP A 438 3.12 -4.82 4.72
CA ASP A 438 4.38 -5.11 4.05
C ASP A 438 4.52 -6.63 3.91
N ASP A 439 3.70 -7.20 3.01
CA ASP A 439 3.83 -8.56 2.52
C ASP A 439 5.05 -8.69 1.59
N SER A 440 5.99 -7.71 1.67
CA SER A 440 7.29 -7.85 1.06
C SER A 440 7.93 -9.12 1.60
N ASP A 441 8.01 -10.14 0.75
CA ASP A 441 8.77 -11.36 0.99
C ASP A 441 10.25 -11.01 1.21
N GLU A 442 10.64 -10.57 2.42
CA GLU A 442 12.04 -10.58 2.82
C GLU A 442 12.48 -12.05 2.99
N ASP A 443 12.70 -12.74 1.87
CA ASP A 443 13.50 -13.95 1.83
C ASP A 443 14.97 -13.55 2.04
N GLY A 444 15.32 -13.27 3.29
CA GLY A 444 16.71 -13.07 3.70
C GLY A 444 17.51 -14.35 3.51
N VAL A 445 17.99 -14.58 2.30
CA VAL A 445 19.10 -15.50 2.06
C VAL A 445 20.36 -14.78 2.53
N THR A 446 20.73 -14.95 3.80
CA THR A 446 22.10 -14.72 4.24
C THR A 446 22.93 -15.80 3.56
N VAL A 447 23.66 -15.41 2.52
CA VAL A 447 24.81 -16.19 2.03
C VAL A 447 25.86 -16.05 3.14
N ASP A 448 26.03 -17.10 3.93
CA ASP A 448 27.22 -17.24 4.77
C ASP A 448 28.44 -17.27 3.82
N GLU A 449 29.17 -16.19 3.72
CA GLU A 449 30.52 -16.18 3.22
C GLU A 449 31.40 -16.90 4.24
N GLU A 450 31.58 -18.21 4.09
CA GLU A 450 32.75 -18.89 4.64
C GLU A 450 33.99 -18.55 3.79
N VAL A 451 34.96 -17.95 4.47
CA VAL A 451 36.34 -17.76 4.03
C VAL A 451 37.08 -19.09 3.99
#